data_e35260ba80be4fec401cb9453b818963
#
_entry.id   e35260ba80be4fec401cb9453b818963
#
_cell.length_a   1.000
_cell.length_b   1.000
_cell.length_c   1.000
_cell.angle_alpha   90.00
_cell.angle_beta   90.00
_cell.angle_gamma   90.00
#
_symmetry.space_group_name_H-M   'P 1'
#
loop_
_entity.id
_entity.type
_entity.pdbx_description
1 polymer ?
#
loop_
_entity_poly.entity_id
_entity_poly.type
_entity_poly.pdbx_seq_one_letter_code
_entity_poly.pdbx_strand_id
1 'polypeptide(L)'
;MATPLKNVTTHHDVPVTHIDDYQDFQPIPAPGMTKYQADLPRKTNLDALIINKQSDVLVVALHGATMQNKSKLPRFEWMRTLRETEYSSMYFSDPCLQLNKKLQLAWYTGWEDFDLYPIIADWITRTATAIGAQHILLQGSSGGGLASLQIATYIPDSMALTFNGQTSISGYKVQGTRYSAQRQYLDMVMPRLTPAVPLEELDPSIDWAEPMGDRLSAIKRYQQAQPNYVYYAQNNNDVAHVEQHYAPFRATIEQGPNRGRVKFVTYDGPAGHNPPQPDVFYEHVHAAVEWLISV
;
A
#
# COMPACT_ATOMS: atom_id res chain seq x y z
N MET A 1 -1.59 21.96 15.17
CA MET A 1 -2.95 22.37 14.74
C MET A 1 -3.15 21.99 13.30
N ALA A 2 -4.38 21.58 12.90
CA ALA A 2 -4.69 21.29 11.51
C ALA A 2 -4.68 22.59 10.66
N THR A 3 -4.11 22.53 9.45
CA THR A 3 -4.11 23.62 8.50
C THR A 3 -5.42 23.60 7.70
N PRO A 4 -6.21 24.68 7.66
CA PRO A 4 -7.46 24.71 6.89
C PRO A 4 -7.22 24.41 5.40
N LEU A 5 -8.05 23.57 4.77
CA LEU A 5 -7.86 23.09 3.40
C LEU A 5 -7.78 24.23 2.37
N LYS A 6 -8.51 25.33 2.58
CA LYS A 6 -8.48 26.52 1.72
C LYS A 6 -7.11 27.22 1.67
N ASN A 7 -6.25 26.98 2.68
CA ASN A 7 -4.92 27.58 2.80
C ASN A 7 -3.80 26.68 2.28
N VAL A 8 -4.13 25.51 1.71
CA VAL A 8 -3.15 24.50 1.26
C VAL A 8 -3.23 24.36 -0.26
N THR A 9 -2.16 24.65 -0.94
CA THR A 9 -1.98 24.37 -2.38
C THR A 9 -1.27 23.04 -2.57
N THR A 10 -0.24 22.79 -1.77
CA THR A 10 0.56 21.55 -1.80
C THR A 10 0.80 21.04 -0.37
N HIS A 11 1.19 19.77 -0.22
CA HIS A 11 1.53 19.23 1.09
C HIS A 11 2.77 19.90 1.75
N HIS A 12 3.53 20.70 1.01
CA HIS A 12 4.66 21.48 1.53
C HIS A 12 4.20 22.69 2.36
N ASP A 13 2.96 23.15 2.17
CA ASP A 13 2.38 24.27 2.91
C ASP A 13 1.94 23.86 4.33
N VAL A 14 1.98 22.55 4.63
CA VAL A 14 1.53 21.98 5.90
C VAL A 14 2.74 21.77 6.81
N PRO A 15 2.77 22.39 8.01
CA PRO A 15 3.82 22.14 8.98
C PRO A 15 3.91 20.66 9.38
N VAL A 16 5.13 20.18 9.54
CA VAL A 16 5.37 18.80 10.00
C VAL A 16 5.29 18.75 11.52
N THR A 17 4.49 17.81 12.04
CA THR A 17 4.52 17.42 13.44
C THR A 17 5.51 16.27 13.60
N HIS A 18 6.64 16.52 14.25
CA HIS A 18 7.64 15.51 14.54
C HIS A 18 7.23 14.68 15.76
N ILE A 19 7.52 13.40 15.73
CA ILE A 19 7.21 12.39 16.75
C ILE A 19 8.49 11.57 16.98
N ASP A 20 9.03 11.60 18.17
CA ASP A 20 10.30 10.93 18.50
C ASP A 20 10.15 9.40 18.53
N ASP A 21 8.99 8.89 18.93
CA ASP A 21 8.64 7.48 18.90
C ASP A 21 7.31 7.29 18.12
N TYR A 22 7.33 6.47 17.06
CA TYR A 22 6.15 6.19 16.26
C TYR A 22 4.97 5.62 17.08
N GLN A 23 5.23 5.06 18.27
CA GLN A 23 4.20 4.56 19.18
C GLN A 23 3.40 5.70 19.84
N ASP A 24 4.00 6.89 19.94
CA ASP A 24 3.37 8.09 20.51
C ASP A 24 2.48 8.85 19.52
N PHE A 25 2.22 8.29 18.33
CA PHE A 25 1.38 8.92 17.34
C PHE A 25 -0.01 9.23 17.87
N GLN A 26 -0.39 10.50 17.81
CA GLN A 26 -1.71 11.00 18.17
C GLN A 26 -2.23 11.93 17.07
N PRO A 27 -3.19 11.48 16.25
CA PRO A 27 -3.74 12.29 15.19
C PRO A 27 -4.60 13.43 15.73
N ILE A 28 -4.53 14.58 15.07
CA ILE A 28 -5.33 15.76 15.40
C ILE A 28 -6.75 15.57 14.87
N PRO A 29 -7.80 15.58 15.73
CA PRO A 29 -9.18 15.33 15.31
C PRO A 29 -9.83 16.49 14.55
N ALA A 30 -9.22 17.68 14.55
CA ALA A 30 -9.79 18.86 13.90
C ALA A 30 -9.78 18.72 12.36
N PRO A 31 -10.81 19.26 11.67
CA PRO A 31 -10.84 19.26 10.21
C PRO A 31 -9.71 20.09 9.61
N GLY A 32 -9.22 19.67 8.45
CA GLY A 32 -8.09 20.29 7.77
C GLY A 32 -7.01 19.30 7.38
N MET A 33 -5.82 19.79 7.10
CA MET A 33 -4.67 18.98 6.71
C MET A 33 -3.61 18.98 7.81
N THR A 34 -3.08 17.81 8.14
CA THR A 34 -1.99 17.60 9.10
C THR A 34 -0.93 16.69 8.51
N LYS A 35 0.33 16.93 8.86
CA LYS A 35 1.46 16.15 8.39
C LYS A 35 2.31 15.70 9.58
N TYR A 36 2.68 14.43 9.57
CA TYR A 36 3.43 13.79 10.64
C TYR A 36 4.69 13.15 10.10
N GLN A 37 5.72 13.16 10.91
CA GLN A 37 6.96 12.45 10.65
C GLN A 37 7.43 11.83 11.96
N ALA A 38 7.51 10.49 12.01
CA ALA A 38 8.01 9.78 13.17
C ALA A 38 9.35 9.11 12.87
N ASP A 39 10.26 9.15 13.85
CA ASP A 39 11.54 8.49 13.74
C ASP A 39 11.35 6.95 13.73
N LEU A 40 12.07 6.30 12.82
CA LEU A 40 12.15 4.84 12.71
C LEU A 40 13.60 4.37 12.80
N PRO A 41 13.85 3.08 13.11
CA PRO A 41 15.18 2.50 13.02
C PRO A 41 15.83 2.75 11.65
N ARG A 42 17.17 2.53 11.57
CA ARG A 42 17.99 2.77 10.36
C ARG A 42 17.99 4.22 9.89
N LYS A 43 17.68 5.20 10.77
CA LYS A 43 17.62 6.64 10.46
C LYS A 43 16.65 6.96 9.31
N THR A 44 15.53 6.28 9.27
CA THR A 44 14.41 6.54 8.36
C THR A 44 13.25 7.16 9.12
N ASN A 45 12.28 7.71 8.40
CA ASN A 45 11.10 8.32 9.00
C ASN A 45 9.82 7.76 8.39
N LEU A 46 8.80 7.53 9.22
CA LEU A 46 7.46 7.29 8.75
C LEU A 46 6.76 8.63 8.51
N ASP A 47 6.56 8.96 7.25
CA ASP A 47 5.87 10.17 6.84
C ASP A 47 4.40 9.87 6.55
N ALA A 48 3.49 10.61 7.19
CA ALA A 48 2.06 10.54 6.94
C ALA A 48 1.45 11.92 6.72
N LEU A 49 0.44 11.99 5.85
CA LEU A 49 -0.38 13.17 5.60
C LEU A 49 -1.85 12.80 5.79
N ILE A 50 -2.61 13.60 6.52
CA ILE A 50 -4.03 13.39 6.76
C ILE A 50 -4.81 14.59 6.25
N ILE A 51 -5.88 14.33 5.50
CA ILE A 51 -6.90 15.30 5.10
C ILE A 51 -8.19 14.90 5.81
N ASN A 52 -8.50 15.58 6.91
CA ASN A 52 -9.75 15.35 7.64
C ASN A 52 -10.86 16.26 7.11
N LYS A 53 -11.88 15.65 6.53
CA LYS A 53 -13.11 16.29 6.03
C LYS A 53 -14.34 15.98 6.89
N GLN A 54 -14.12 15.34 8.04
CA GLN A 54 -15.21 14.87 8.92
C GLN A 54 -16.15 13.87 8.20
N SER A 55 -15.59 13.00 7.36
CA SER A 55 -16.32 11.95 6.65
C SER A 55 -16.31 10.66 7.45
N ASP A 56 -17.38 9.88 7.35
CA ASP A 56 -17.47 8.53 7.92
C ASP A 56 -16.53 7.53 7.23
N VAL A 57 -15.94 7.92 6.09
CA VAL A 57 -15.02 7.11 5.32
C VAL A 57 -13.61 7.72 5.36
N LEU A 58 -12.63 6.88 5.72
CA LEU A 58 -11.20 7.18 5.60
C LEU A 58 -10.60 6.37 4.44
N VAL A 59 -10.14 7.06 3.39
CA VAL A 59 -9.40 6.44 2.28
C VAL A 59 -7.90 6.59 2.53
N VAL A 60 -7.20 5.47 2.66
CA VAL A 60 -5.75 5.43 2.86
C VAL A 60 -5.05 5.16 1.54
N ALA A 61 -4.07 5.97 1.16
CA ALA A 61 -3.35 5.84 -0.10
C ALA A 61 -1.89 5.39 0.11
N LEU A 62 -1.53 4.30 -0.58
CA LEU A 62 -0.21 3.68 -0.56
C LEU A 62 0.38 3.71 -1.98
N HIS A 63 1.53 4.35 -2.16
CA HIS A 63 2.13 4.51 -3.48
C HIS A 63 2.83 3.24 -3.97
N GLY A 64 2.90 3.08 -5.28
CA GLY A 64 3.71 2.07 -5.95
C GLY A 64 5.18 2.50 -6.11
N ALA A 65 5.84 1.97 -7.15
CA ALA A 65 7.24 2.28 -7.44
C ALA A 65 7.47 3.79 -7.64
N THR A 66 8.58 4.30 -7.09
CA THR A 66 8.95 5.71 -7.13
C THR A 66 10.37 5.88 -7.65
N MET A 67 10.52 6.52 -8.80
CA MET A 67 11.82 6.92 -9.31
C MET A 67 12.30 8.18 -8.59
N GLN A 68 13.20 8.04 -7.62
CA GLN A 68 13.64 9.16 -6.75
C GLN A 68 14.46 10.25 -7.47
N ASN A 69 14.90 9.99 -8.69
CA ASN A 69 15.49 11.03 -9.56
C ASN A 69 14.44 11.93 -10.23
N LYS A 70 13.17 11.51 -10.25
CA LYS A 70 12.03 12.27 -10.82
C LYS A 70 11.07 12.77 -9.76
N SER A 71 10.98 12.10 -8.60
CA SER A 71 10.05 12.44 -7.52
C SER A 71 10.78 12.43 -6.19
N LYS A 72 10.65 13.51 -5.41
CA LYS A 72 11.20 13.59 -4.06
C LYS A 72 10.31 12.87 -3.05
N LEU A 73 10.93 12.29 -2.02
CA LEU A 73 10.23 11.79 -0.84
C LEU A 73 9.96 12.95 0.14
N PRO A 74 8.90 12.90 0.95
CA PRO A 74 7.84 11.89 0.94
C PRO A 74 6.93 12.02 -0.29
N ARG A 75 6.47 10.87 -0.82
CA ARG A 75 5.50 10.81 -1.93
C ARG A 75 4.12 10.44 -1.40
N PHE A 76 3.12 11.27 -1.73
CA PHE A 76 1.71 11.06 -1.40
C PHE A 76 0.92 10.89 -2.71
N GLU A 77 0.68 9.63 -3.09
CA GLU A 77 0.04 9.30 -4.35
C GLU A 77 -1.47 9.58 -4.29
N TRP A 78 -2.07 9.96 -5.41
CA TRP A 78 -3.50 10.29 -5.53
C TRP A 78 -4.00 11.44 -4.66
N MET A 79 -3.11 12.24 -4.02
CA MET A 79 -3.51 13.32 -3.14
C MET A 79 -4.42 14.35 -3.83
N ARG A 80 -4.13 14.73 -5.08
CA ARG A 80 -4.96 15.68 -5.83
C ARG A 80 -6.35 15.11 -6.10
N THR A 81 -6.41 13.85 -6.52
CA THR A 81 -7.64 13.16 -6.88
C THR A 81 -8.53 12.94 -5.66
N LEU A 82 -7.99 12.37 -4.57
CA LEU A 82 -8.76 12.14 -3.34
C LEU A 82 -9.15 13.42 -2.60
N ARG A 83 -8.41 14.52 -2.83
CA ARG A 83 -8.78 15.82 -2.28
C ARG A 83 -10.12 16.33 -2.84
N GLU A 84 -10.49 15.95 -4.04
CA GLU A 84 -11.75 16.36 -4.69
C GLU A 84 -12.95 15.47 -4.27
N THR A 85 -12.71 14.33 -3.59
CA THR A 85 -13.80 13.49 -3.04
C THR A 85 -14.32 14.07 -1.73
N GLU A 86 -15.47 13.57 -1.27
CA GLU A 86 -16.04 13.86 0.07
C GLU A 86 -15.32 13.12 1.20
N TYR A 87 -14.51 12.11 0.90
CA TYR A 87 -13.86 11.25 1.89
C TYR A 87 -12.72 11.96 2.61
N SER A 88 -12.55 11.66 3.90
CA SER A 88 -11.28 11.90 4.59
C SER A 88 -10.20 11.00 3.99
N SER A 89 -8.95 11.46 3.96
CA SER A 89 -7.88 10.67 3.35
C SER A 89 -6.60 10.71 4.16
N MET A 90 -5.85 9.61 4.12
CA MET A 90 -4.54 9.47 4.75
C MET A 90 -3.54 8.89 3.74
N TYR A 91 -2.32 9.37 3.78
CA TYR A 91 -1.27 9.02 2.84
C TYR A 91 -0.02 8.63 3.59
N PHE A 92 0.66 7.60 3.14
CA PHE A 92 1.98 7.21 3.63
C PHE A 92 3.01 7.25 2.51
N SER A 93 4.23 7.61 2.86
CA SER A 93 5.40 7.40 2.02
C SER A 93 6.19 6.21 2.56
N ASP A 94 6.61 5.28 1.69
CA ASP A 94 7.36 4.09 2.10
C ASP A 94 8.72 4.48 2.68
N PRO A 95 8.95 4.30 4.00
CA PRO A 95 10.20 4.72 4.66
C PRO A 95 11.41 3.92 4.19
N CYS A 96 11.24 2.69 3.70
CA CYS A 96 12.33 1.88 3.19
C CYS A 96 13.04 2.54 2.00
N LEU A 97 12.32 3.36 1.22
CA LEU A 97 12.92 4.08 0.09
C LEU A 97 13.98 5.11 0.52
N GLN A 98 13.96 5.53 1.79
CA GLN A 98 14.96 6.45 2.36
C GLN A 98 16.32 5.75 2.56
N LEU A 99 16.36 4.41 2.61
CA LEU A 99 17.61 3.65 2.77
C LEU A 99 18.57 3.86 1.62
N ASN A 100 18.07 4.04 0.39
CA ASN A 100 18.92 4.27 -0.77
C ASN A 100 18.16 4.97 -1.90
N LYS A 101 18.76 6.00 -2.50
CA LYS A 101 18.18 6.77 -3.61
C LYS A 101 17.95 5.95 -4.90
N LYS A 102 18.58 4.80 -5.05
CA LYS A 102 18.35 3.88 -6.17
C LYS A 102 17.17 2.96 -5.97
N LEU A 103 16.73 2.76 -4.70
CA LEU A 103 15.60 1.91 -4.38
C LEU A 103 14.31 2.56 -4.87
N GLN A 104 13.54 1.82 -5.66
CA GLN A 104 12.31 2.34 -6.27
C GLN A 104 11.04 1.76 -5.63
N LEU A 105 11.14 0.59 -4.98
CA LEU A 105 10.01 -0.13 -4.44
C LEU A 105 10.45 -0.99 -3.25
N ALA A 106 9.71 -0.93 -2.14
CA ALA A 106 9.95 -1.74 -0.97
C ALA A 106 8.65 -2.21 -0.27
N TRP A 107 7.49 -1.99 -0.89
CA TRP A 107 6.18 -2.54 -0.49
C TRP A 107 5.77 -2.25 0.96
N TYR A 108 6.35 -1.24 1.60
CA TYR A 108 6.11 -0.90 3.02
C TYR A 108 6.41 -2.04 3.99
N THR A 109 7.30 -2.96 3.62
CA THR A 109 7.55 -4.16 4.44
C THR A 109 8.30 -3.86 5.74
N GLY A 110 9.01 -2.74 5.84
CA GLY A 110 10.08 -2.59 6.81
C GLY A 110 11.29 -3.47 6.41
N TRP A 111 12.02 -4.02 7.36
CA TRP A 111 13.19 -4.90 7.14
C TRP A 111 13.10 -6.14 8.00
N GLU A 112 14.07 -7.04 7.96
CA GLU A 112 13.95 -8.40 8.50
C GLU A 112 13.40 -8.46 9.92
N ASP A 113 13.93 -7.61 10.79
CA ASP A 113 13.63 -7.54 12.23
C ASP A 113 12.64 -6.43 12.62
N PHE A 114 12.02 -5.79 11.62
CA PHE A 114 11.08 -4.68 11.83
C PHE A 114 9.92 -4.74 10.84
N ASP A 115 8.77 -5.21 11.30
CA ASP A 115 7.54 -5.25 10.50
C ASP A 115 6.81 -3.91 10.55
N LEU A 116 6.68 -3.27 9.39
CA LEU A 116 6.03 -1.95 9.29
C LEU A 116 4.50 -2.05 9.13
N TYR A 117 3.97 -3.17 8.67
CA TYR A 117 2.54 -3.31 8.41
C TYR A 117 1.66 -3.08 9.64
N PRO A 118 1.92 -3.71 10.81
CA PRO A 118 1.13 -3.46 12.00
C PRO A 118 1.26 -2.02 12.52
N ILE A 119 2.41 -1.36 12.31
CA ILE A 119 2.63 0.03 12.73
C ILE A 119 1.76 0.98 11.89
N ILE A 120 1.74 0.79 10.56
CA ILE A 120 0.88 1.58 9.67
C ILE A 120 -0.60 1.31 9.99
N ALA A 121 -0.98 0.05 10.24
CA ALA A 121 -2.35 -0.31 10.61
C ALA A 121 -2.79 0.37 11.92
N ASP A 122 -1.93 0.43 12.92
CA ASP A 122 -2.19 1.14 14.18
C ASP A 122 -2.41 2.65 13.93
N TRP A 123 -1.57 3.29 13.13
CA TRP A 123 -1.73 4.71 12.78
C TRP A 123 -3.05 4.98 12.03
N ILE A 124 -3.43 4.09 11.12
CA ILE A 124 -4.70 4.19 10.40
C ILE A 124 -5.88 4.08 11.37
N THR A 125 -5.86 3.09 12.26
CA THR A 125 -6.93 2.84 13.24
C THR A 125 -7.07 4.00 14.23
N ARG A 126 -5.96 4.52 14.75
CA ARG A 126 -5.96 5.72 15.61
C ARG A 126 -6.50 6.94 14.87
N THR A 127 -6.14 7.10 13.59
CA THR A 127 -6.64 8.21 12.77
C THR A 127 -8.14 8.09 12.55
N ALA A 128 -8.65 6.93 12.14
CA ALA A 128 -10.07 6.70 11.94
C ALA A 128 -10.86 7.00 13.23
N THR A 129 -10.39 6.49 14.37
CA THR A 129 -11.01 6.76 15.68
C THR A 129 -11.02 8.25 16.02
N ALA A 130 -9.90 8.95 15.83
CA ALA A 130 -9.79 10.37 16.19
C ALA A 130 -10.66 11.29 15.34
N ILE A 131 -10.86 10.97 14.05
CA ILE A 131 -11.68 11.77 13.14
C ILE A 131 -13.14 11.29 13.05
N GLY A 132 -13.49 10.18 13.72
CA GLY A 132 -14.82 9.60 13.73
C GLY A 132 -15.19 8.80 12.48
N ALA A 133 -14.21 8.38 11.66
CA ALA A 133 -14.47 7.55 10.48
C ALA A 133 -14.79 6.10 10.89
N GLN A 134 -15.87 5.56 10.34
CA GLN A 134 -16.38 4.22 10.64
C GLN A 134 -15.92 3.18 9.60
N HIS A 135 -15.63 3.63 8.36
CA HIS A 135 -15.25 2.78 7.25
C HIS A 135 -13.82 3.13 6.79
N ILE A 136 -12.97 2.12 6.63
CA ILE A 136 -11.57 2.29 6.24
C ILE A 136 -11.32 1.55 4.92
N LEU A 137 -10.96 2.31 3.88
CA LEU A 137 -10.55 1.80 2.58
C LEU A 137 -9.06 2.05 2.38
N LEU A 138 -8.24 0.99 2.27
CA LEU A 138 -6.83 1.10 1.91
C LEU A 138 -6.69 0.89 0.40
N GLN A 139 -6.16 1.86 -0.32
CA GLN A 139 -5.98 1.74 -1.76
C GLN A 139 -4.51 1.84 -2.17
N GLY A 140 -4.14 1.11 -3.23
CA GLY A 140 -2.82 1.20 -3.84
C GLY A 140 -2.77 0.52 -5.20
N SER A 141 -1.82 0.97 -6.02
CA SER A 141 -1.52 0.34 -7.32
C SER A 141 -0.20 -0.41 -7.24
N SER A 142 -0.07 -1.52 -7.99
CA SER A 142 1.22 -2.24 -8.09
C SER A 142 1.74 -2.67 -6.71
N GLY A 143 2.92 -2.22 -6.31
CA GLY A 143 3.47 -2.47 -4.98
C GLY A 143 2.66 -1.87 -3.84
N GLY A 144 2.02 -0.71 -4.02
CA GLY A 144 1.06 -0.14 -3.07
C GLY A 144 -0.18 -1.04 -2.92
N GLY A 145 -0.54 -1.78 -3.97
CA GLY A 145 -1.58 -2.79 -3.94
C GLY A 145 -1.25 -3.98 -3.02
N LEU A 146 -0.01 -4.48 -3.06
CA LEU A 146 0.44 -5.50 -2.10
C LEU A 146 0.41 -4.94 -0.68
N ALA A 147 0.89 -3.71 -0.47
CA ALA A 147 0.85 -3.08 0.84
C ALA A 147 -0.59 -2.95 1.37
N SER A 148 -1.56 -2.54 0.54
CA SER A 148 -2.97 -2.45 0.94
C SER A 148 -3.54 -3.82 1.33
N LEU A 149 -3.25 -4.87 0.56
CA LEU A 149 -3.65 -6.24 0.88
C LEU A 149 -3.07 -6.71 2.22
N GLN A 150 -1.81 -6.41 2.50
CA GLN A 150 -1.13 -6.84 3.72
C GLN A 150 -1.59 -6.06 4.95
N ILE A 151 -1.63 -4.73 4.86
CA ILE A 151 -1.96 -3.86 6.00
C ILE A 151 -3.43 -4.03 6.41
N ALA A 152 -4.36 -4.18 5.45
CA ALA A 152 -5.78 -4.36 5.74
C ALA A 152 -6.06 -5.57 6.63
N THR A 153 -5.24 -6.63 6.58
CA THR A 153 -5.41 -7.82 7.42
C THR A 153 -5.25 -7.55 8.92
N TYR A 154 -4.64 -6.43 9.30
CA TYR A 154 -4.50 -5.98 10.69
C TYR A 154 -5.66 -5.08 11.15
N ILE A 155 -6.58 -4.71 10.25
CA ILE A 155 -7.70 -3.79 10.53
C ILE A 155 -9.01 -4.53 10.22
N PRO A 156 -9.69 -5.10 11.22
CA PRO A 156 -10.96 -5.80 11.01
C PRO A 156 -11.99 -4.92 10.29
N ASP A 157 -12.76 -5.54 9.39
CA ASP A 157 -13.83 -4.92 8.61
C ASP A 157 -13.39 -3.75 7.72
N SER A 158 -12.08 -3.53 7.56
CA SER A 158 -11.54 -2.64 6.52
C SER A 158 -11.59 -3.30 5.14
N MET A 159 -11.36 -2.52 4.09
CA MET A 159 -11.25 -3.03 2.72
C MET A 159 -9.93 -2.65 2.07
N ALA A 160 -9.27 -3.61 1.43
CA ALA A 160 -8.16 -3.35 0.52
C ALA A 160 -8.70 -3.19 -0.91
N LEU A 161 -8.50 -2.02 -1.51
CA LEU A 161 -8.68 -1.79 -2.95
C LEU A 161 -7.31 -1.83 -3.62
N THR A 162 -7.11 -2.73 -4.56
CA THR A 162 -5.85 -2.81 -5.31
C THR A 162 -6.08 -2.67 -6.81
N PHE A 163 -5.25 -1.84 -7.44
CA PHE A 163 -5.21 -1.68 -8.90
C PHE A 163 -3.95 -2.36 -9.46
N ASN A 164 -4.12 -3.39 -10.27
CA ASN A 164 -3.01 -4.16 -10.85
C ASN A 164 -2.00 -4.55 -9.78
N GLY A 165 -2.51 -5.01 -8.62
CA GLY A 165 -1.71 -5.22 -7.42
C GLY A 165 -0.74 -6.38 -7.55
N GLN A 166 0.44 -6.21 -6.99
CA GLN A 166 1.32 -7.33 -6.73
C GLN A 166 0.79 -8.14 -5.55
N THR A 167 1.05 -9.44 -5.53
CA THR A 167 0.56 -10.35 -4.49
C THR A 167 1.65 -11.21 -3.89
N SER A 168 2.86 -11.13 -4.44
CA SER A 168 4.07 -11.75 -3.91
C SER A 168 5.30 -10.98 -4.38
N ILE A 169 6.23 -10.68 -3.47
CA ILE A 169 7.47 -9.99 -3.82
C ILE A 169 8.40 -10.94 -4.59
N SER A 170 8.57 -12.16 -4.13
CA SER A 170 9.40 -13.16 -4.82
C SER A 170 8.81 -13.62 -6.16
N GLY A 171 7.50 -13.47 -6.35
CA GLY A 171 6.80 -13.73 -7.59
C GLY A 171 6.87 -12.60 -8.62
N TYR A 172 7.23 -11.37 -8.19
CA TYR A 172 7.25 -10.19 -9.07
C TYR A 172 8.42 -10.21 -10.04
N LYS A 173 8.14 -10.14 -11.33
CA LYS A 173 9.13 -10.09 -12.41
C LYS A 173 8.95 -8.82 -13.23
N VAL A 174 10.07 -8.18 -13.56
CA VAL A 174 10.12 -7.05 -14.50
C VAL A 174 10.66 -7.56 -15.82
N GLN A 175 9.89 -7.41 -16.91
CA GLN A 175 10.26 -7.94 -18.25
C GLN A 175 10.65 -9.43 -18.21
N GLY A 176 9.91 -10.22 -17.42
CA GLY A 176 10.17 -11.65 -17.28
C GLY A 176 11.33 -12.03 -16.36
N THR A 177 12.02 -11.09 -15.76
CA THR A 177 13.17 -11.34 -14.87
C THR A 177 12.95 -10.90 -13.43
N ARG A 178 13.55 -11.60 -12.47
CA ARG A 178 13.57 -11.23 -11.04
C ARG A 178 14.59 -10.14 -10.72
N TYR A 179 15.44 -9.81 -11.67
CA TYR A 179 16.72 -9.19 -11.44
C TYR A 179 16.68 -7.77 -10.87
N SER A 180 15.84 -6.87 -11.39
CA SER A 180 15.99 -5.44 -11.05
C SER A 180 15.33 -5.06 -9.72
N ALA A 181 14.05 -5.29 -9.56
CA ALA A 181 13.31 -4.84 -8.37
C ALA A 181 13.59 -5.72 -7.15
N GLN A 182 13.57 -7.06 -7.33
CA GLN A 182 13.84 -7.98 -6.23
C GLN A 182 15.29 -7.87 -5.73
N ARG A 183 16.27 -7.71 -6.63
CA ARG A 183 17.67 -7.56 -6.23
C ARG A 183 17.90 -6.29 -5.43
N GLN A 184 17.41 -5.14 -5.90
CA GLN A 184 17.53 -3.90 -5.13
C GLN A 184 16.90 -4.01 -3.75
N TYR A 185 15.75 -4.65 -3.66
CA TYR A 185 15.07 -4.90 -2.40
C TYR A 185 15.89 -5.79 -1.47
N LEU A 186 16.40 -6.92 -1.96
CA LEU A 186 17.25 -7.81 -1.18
C LEU A 186 18.51 -7.10 -0.71
N ASP A 187 19.24 -6.45 -1.61
CA ASP A 187 20.52 -5.78 -1.28
C ASP A 187 20.36 -4.68 -0.21
N MET A 188 19.22 -3.97 -0.18
CA MET A 188 19.08 -2.75 0.60
C MET A 188 18.11 -2.88 1.78
N VAL A 189 17.09 -3.72 1.64
CA VAL A 189 16.00 -3.83 2.62
C VAL A 189 16.08 -5.14 3.40
N MET A 190 16.31 -6.27 2.70
CA MET A 190 16.31 -7.63 3.27
C MET A 190 17.62 -8.40 2.95
N PRO A 191 18.81 -7.88 3.30
CA PRO A 191 20.07 -8.48 2.88
C PRO A 191 20.31 -9.91 3.42
N ARG A 192 19.70 -10.26 4.55
CA ARG A 192 19.81 -11.62 5.11
C ARG A 192 19.04 -12.68 4.29
N LEU A 193 18.13 -12.25 3.42
CA LEU A 193 17.36 -13.13 2.54
C LEU A 193 18.04 -13.34 1.18
N THR A 194 19.18 -12.66 0.92
CA THR A 194 19.87 -12.80 -0.35
C THR A 194 20.32 -14.23 -0.59
N PRO A 195 19.87 -14.89 -1.68
CA PRO A 195 20.29 -16.25 -2.01
C PRO A 195 21.80 -16.38 -2.21
N ALA A 196 22.33 -17.56 -1.97
CA ALA A 196 23.76 -17.85 -2.20
C ALA A 196 24.17 -17.82 -3.68
N VAL A 197 23.20 -18.00 -4.58
CA VAL A 197 23.37 -17.86 -6.04
C VAL A 197 22.69 -16.60 -6.55
N PRO A 198 23.13 -16.02 -7.67
CA PRO A 198 22.45 -14.88 -8.28
C PRO A 198 20.97 -15.16 -8.56
N LEU A 199 20.12 -14.14 -8.44
CA LEU A 199 18.67 -14.31 -8.66
C LEU A 199 18.33 -14.80 -10.08
N GLU A 200 19.18 -14.50 -11.06
CA GLU A 200 19.08 -14.93 -12.45
C GLU A 200 19.28 -16.45 -12.61
N GLU A 201 20.11 -17.01 -11.75
CA GLU A 201 20.49 -18.42 -11.75
C GLU A 201 19.64 -19.24 -10.74
N LEU A 202 18.87 -18.55 -9.90
CA LEU A 202 18.02 -19.21 -8.91
C LEU A 202 16.89 -19.95 -9.62
N ASP A 203 16.72 -21.24 -9.28
CA ASP A 203 15.60 -22.05 -9.78
C ASP A 203 14.28 -21.30 -9.57
N PRO A 204 13.45 -21.17 -10.62
CA PRO A 204 12.17 -20.46 -10.53
C PRO A 204 11.20 -20.97 -9.46
N SER A 205 11.33 -22.25 -9.06
CA SER A 205 10.51 -22.85 -7.99
C SER A 205 10.94 -22.43 -6.58
N ILE A 206 12.16 -21.90 -6.40
CA ILE A 206 12.64 -21.48 -5.10
C ILE A 206 12.04 -20.11 -4.73
N ASP A 207 11.32 -20.10 -3.61
CA ASP A 207 10.82 -18.88 -2.97
C ASP A 207 11.85 -18.40 -1.93
N TRP A 208 12.69 -17.43 -2.31
CA TRP A 208 13.66 -16.83 -1.40
C TRP A 208 13.01 -16.10 -0.21
N ALA A 209 11.71 -15.75 -0.33
CA ALA A 209 10.96 -15.07 0.72
C ALA A 209 10.39 -16.03 1.78
N GLU A 210 10.55 -17.35 1.61
CA GLU A 210 10.01 -18.38 2.53
C GLU A 210 10.31 -18.12 4.01
N PRO A 211 11.53 -17.66 4.42
CA PRO A 211 11.82 -17.40 5.83
C PRO A 211 10.97 -16.30 6.46
N MET A 212 10.32 -15.44 5.66
CA MET A 212 9.44 -14.36 6.14
C MET A 212 7.95 -14.77 6.22
N GLY A 213 7.65 -16.04 5.93
CA GLY A 213 6.28 -16.55 5.97
C GLY A 213 5.36 -15.82 4.99
N ASP A 214 4.26 -15.30 5.50
CA ASP A 214 3.25 -14.59 4.71
C ASP A 214 3.49 -13.08 4.57
N ARG A 215 4.48 -12.53 5.31
CA ARG A 215 4.75 -11.09 5.32
C ARG A 215 5.08 -10.52 3.93
N LEU A 216 5.72 -11.30 3.06
CA LEU A 216 6.11 -10.89 1.71
C LEU A 216 5.17 -11.44 0.61
N SER A 217 4.05 -12.07 1.01
CA SER A 217 3.12 -12.71 0.08
C SER A 217 1.66 -12.65 0.57
N ALA A 218 0.83 -11.84 -0.09
CA ALA A 218 -0.61 -11.86 0.12
C ALA A 218 -1.22 -13.21 -0.27
N ILE A 219 -0.65 -13.92 -1.27
CA ILE A 219 -1.09 -15.27 -1.62
C ILE A 219 -0.99 -16.20 -0.40
N LYS A 220 0.15 -16.21 0.31
CA LYS A 220 0.32 -17.02 1.53
C LYS A 220 -0.61 -16.54 2.65
N ARG A 221 -0.72 -15.22 2.86
CA ARG A 221 -1.52 -14.63 3.93
C ARG A 221 -3.01 -14.97 3.80
N TYR A 222 -3.55 -14.88 2.60
CA TYR A 222 -4.97 -15.15 2.35
C TYR A 222 -5.31 -16.65 2.18
N GLN A 223 -4.35 -17.56 2.34
CA GLN A 223 -4.64 -18.98 2.58
C GLN A 223 -5.35 -19.19 3.93
N GLN A 224 -5.16 -18.30 4.89
CA GLN A 224 -5.87 -18.27 6.15
C GLN A 224 -7.05 -17.27 6.09
N ALA A 225 -8.06 -17.46 6.94
CA ALA A 225 -9.17 -16.51 7.04
C ALA A 225 -8.67 -15.13 7.49
N GLN A 226 -9.07 -14.09 6.77
CA GLN A 226 -8.71 -12.70 7.08
C GLN A 226 -9.93 -11.89 7.50
N PRO A 227 -9.77 -10.91 8.41
CA PRO A 227 -10.89 -10.13 8.94
C PRO A 227 -11.35 -8.99 8.02
N ASN A 228 -10.58 -8.67 6.96
CA ASN A 228 -10.84 -7.59 6.04
C ASN A 228 -11.54 -8.05 4.75
N TYR A 229 -12.00 -7.09 3.96
CA TYR A 229 -12.52 -7.28 2.59
C TYR A 229 -11.47 -6.89 1.55
N VAL A 230 -11.63 -7.38 0.32
CA VAL A 230 -10.75 -7.03 -0.81
C VAL A 230 -11.57 -6.72 -2.05
N TYR A 231 -11.29 -5.58 -2.66
CA TYR A 231 -11.75 -5.20 -4.00
C TYR A 231 -10.55 -5.17 -4.94
N TYR A 232 -10.41 -6.19 -5.79
CA TYR A 232 -9.27 -6.32 -6.69
C TYR A 232 -9.65 -5.87 -8.09
N ALA A 233 -9.19 -4.70 -8.52
CA ALA A 233 -9.38 -4.14 -9.85
C ALA A 233 -8.15 -4.43 -10.73
N GLN A 234 -8.34 -5.16 -11.83
CA GLN A 234 -7.26 -5.58 -12.73
C GLN A 234 -7.48 -5.04 -14.14
N ASN A 235 -6.45 -4.39 -14.69
CA ASN A 235 -6.41 -4.03 -16.11
C ASN A 235 -6.21 -5.30 -16.96
N ASN A 236 -7.16 -5.61 -17.86
CA ASN A 236 -7.07 -6.75 -18.76
C ASN A 236 -5.84 -6.70 -19.68
N ASN A 237 -5.36 -5.50 -19.99
CA ASN A 237 -4.22 -5.25 -20.87
C ASN A 237 -2.85 -5.27 -20.17
N ASP A 238 -2.81 -5.52 -18.85
CA ASP A 238 -1.59 -5.77 -18.07
C ASP A 238 -1.35 -7.28 -17.91
N VAL A 239 -1.05 -7.94 -19.01
CA VAL A 239 -0.92 -9.41 -19.10
C VAL A 239 0.06 -9.97 -18.07
N ALA A 240 1.20 -9.30 -17.86
CA ALA A 240 2.20 -9.77 -16.92
C ALA A 240 1.68 -9.81 -15.46
N HIS A 241 0.91 -8.79 -15.02
CA HIS A 241 0.33 -8.78 -13.68
C HIS A 241 -0.88 -9.72 -13.58
N VAL A 242 -1.64 -9.91 -14.66
CA VAL A 242 -2.70 -10.94 -14.69
C VAL A 242 -2.09 -12.31 -14.41
N GLU A 243 -1.02 -12.69 -15.09
CA GLU A 243 -0.40 -14.02 -14.96
C GLU A 243 0.37 -14.19 -13.64
N GLN A 244 1.12 -13.17 -13.21
CA GLN A 244 2.03 -13.29 -12.06
C GLN A 244 1.34 -13.05 -10.71
N HIS A 245 0.23 -12.28 -10.69
CA HIS A 245 -0.35 -11.80 -9.44
C HIS A 245 -1.86 -12.03 -9.35
N TYR A 246 -2.63 -11.55 -10.32
CA TYR A 246 -4.09 -11.62 -10.28
C TYR A 246 -4.59 -13.08 -10.31
N ALA A 247 -4.18 -13.87 -11.29
CA ALA A 247 -4.65 -15.24 -11.44
C ALA A 247 -4.23 -16.15 -10.27
N PRO A 248 -2.98 -16.14 -9.78
CA PRO A 248 -2.60 -16.93 -8.61
C PRO A 248 -3.33 -16.52 -7.33
N PHE A 249 -3.52 -15.20 -7.10
CA PHE A 249 -4.27 -14.73 -5.94
C PHE A 249 -5.75 -15.13 -6.02
N ARG A 250 -6.36 -14.96 -7.20
CA ARG A 250 -7.74 -15.39 -7.44
C ARG A 250 -7.93 -16.88 -7.18
N ALA A 251 -7.03 -17.72 -7.67
CA ALA A 251 -7.06 -19.16 -7.40
C ALA A 251 -6.99 -19.48 -5.90
N THR A 252 -6.14 -18.77 -5.15
CA THR A 252 -6.05 -18.89 -3.68
C THR A 252 -7.37 -18.53 -3.00
N ILE A 253 -8.00 -17.43 -3.40
CA ILE A 253 -9.29 -16.98 -2.83
C ILE A 253 -10.43 -17.94 -3.17
N GLU A 254 -10.51 -18.43 -4.41
CA GLU A 254 -11.58 -19.34 -4.86
C GLU A 254 -11.54 -20.69 -4.12
N GLN A 255 -10.36 -21.13 -3.70
CA GLN A 255 -10.14 -22.39 -2.97
C GLN A 255 -10.08 -22.21 -1.44
N GLY A 256 -9.96 -20.96 -0.96
CA GLY A 256 -9.72 -20.62 0.43
C GLY A 256 -10.93 -20.11 1.20
N PRO A 257 -10.71 -19.76 2.49
CA PRO A 257 -11.78 -19.30 3.39
C PRO A 257 -12.28 -17.89 3.12
N ASN A 258 -11.59 -17.09 2.27
CA ASN A 258 -11.90 -15.67 2.06
C ASN A 258 -12.86 -15.40 0.89
N ARG A 259 -13.40 -16.44 0.23
CA ARG A 259 -14.20 -16.32 -0.98
C ARG A 259 -15.36 -15.31 -0.88
N GLY A 260 -16.03 -15.23 0.26
CA GLY A 260 -17.14 -14.30 0.50
C GLY A 260 -16.71 -12.85 0.80
N ARG A 261 -15.40 -12.60 1.00
CA ARG A 261 -14.85 -11.29 1.36
C ARG A 261 -14.03 -10.64 0.25
N VAL A 262 -13.95 -11.26 -0.95
CA VAL A 262 -13.16 -10.76 -2.06
C VAL A 262 -13.99 -10.59 -3.31
N LYS A 263 -13.92 -9.40 -3.91
CA LYS A 263 -14.53 -9.05 -5.19
C LYS A 263 -13.44 -8.81 -6.22
N PHE A 264 -13.50 -9.55 -7.32
CA PHE A 264 -12.62 -9.37 -8.47
C PHE A 264 -13.37 -8.63 -9.57
N VAL A 265 -12.78 -7.54 -10.05
CA VAL A 265 -13.28 -6.74 -11.16
C VAL A 265 -12.17 -6.52 -12.17
N THR A 266 -12.53 -6.34 -13.44
CA THR A 266 -11.57 -6.01 -14.48
C THR A 266 -12.00 -4.75 -15.21
N TYR A 267 -11.02 -4.05 -15.80
CA TYR A 267 -11.23 -2.87 -16.61
C TYR A 267 -10.26 -2.88 -17.81
N ASP A 268 -10.57 -2.13 -18.85
CA ASP A 268 -9.71 -1.96 -20.00
C ASP A 268 -8.97 -0.63 -19.92
N GLY A 269 -7.69 -0.70 -19.57
CA GLY A 269 -6.78 0.43 -19.52
C GLY A 269 -5.70 0.35 -20.60
N PRO A 270 -4.72 1.26 -20.61
CA PRO A 270 -3.56 1.20 -21.50
C PRO A 270 -2.82 -0.13 -21.38
N ALA A 271 -2.24 -0.60 -22.50
CA ALA A 271 -1.45 -1.83 -22.51
C ALA A 271 -0.21 -1.74 -21.60
N GLY A 272 0.08 -2.85 -20.92
CA GLY A 272 1.19 -2.96 -19.98
C GLY A 272 0.86 -2.42 -18.58
N HIS A 273 1.89 -2.37 -17.73
CA HIS A 273 1.74 -2.01 -16.32
C HIS A 273 1.68 -0.49 -16.13
N ASN A 274 0.46 0.01 -16.02
CA ASN A 274 0.18 1.43 -15.81
C ASN A 274 -0.75 1.62 -14.61
N PRO A 275 -0.66 2.76 -13.87
CA PRO A 275 -1.69 3.11 -12.91
C PRO A 275 -3.03 3.34 -13.63
N PRO A 276 -4.18 3.18 -12.94
CA PRO A 276 -5.48 3.49 -13.53
C PRO A 276 -5.53 4.97 -13.97
N GLN A 277 -6.32 5.25 -15.00
CA GLN A 277 -6.65 6.64 -15.33
C GLN A 277 -7.50 7.26 -14.21
N PRO A 278 -7.52 8.58 -14.03
CA PRO A 278 -8.23 9.22 -12.93
C PRO A 278 -9.73 8.88 -12.87
N ASP A 279 -10.41 8.78 -13.98
CA ASP A 279 -11.83 8.38 -14.08
C ASP A 279 -12.05 6.95 -13.61
N VAL A 280 -11.23 5.99 -14.06
CA VAL A 280 -11.25 4.60 -13.61
C VAL A 280 -10.93 4.51 -12.11
N PHE A 281 -9.97 5.31 -11.63
CA PHE A 281 -9.65 5.38 -10.22
C PHE A 281 -10.85 5.83 -9.38
N TYR A 282 -11.52 6.93 -9.78
CA TYR A 282 -12.72 7.42 -9.10
C TYR A 282 -13.84 6.39 -9.08
N GLU A 283 -14.16 5.80 -10.23
CA GLU A 283 -15.20 4.79 -10.36
C GLU A 283 -15.00 3.64 -9.37
N HIS A 284 -13.79 3.07 -9.34
CA HIS A 284 -13.53 1.92 -8.47
C HIS A 284 -13.37 2.30 -6.98
N VAL A 285 -12.89 3.50 -6.65
CA VAL A 285 -12.89 3.98 -5.25
C VAL A 285 -14.33 4.11 -4.74
N HIS A 286 -15.22 4.74 -5.52
CA HIS A 286 -16.63 4.86 -5.13
C HIS A 286 -17.31 3.51 -5.02
N ALA A 287 -17.16 2.62 -6.01
CA ALA A 287 -17.74 1.27 -5.98
C ALA A 287 -17.23 0.42 -4.80
N ALA A 288 -15.95 0.57 -4.43
CA ALA A 288 -15.37 -0.10 -3.27
C ALA A 288 -15.94 0.46 -1.95
N VAL A 289 -16.08 1.79 -1.84
CA VAL A 289 -16.71 2.44 -0.67
C VAL A 289 -18.16 2.02 -0.53
N GLU A 290 -18.95 2.05 -1.61
CA GLU A 290 -20.35 1.60 -1.58
C GLU A 290 -20.48 0.15 -1.10
N TRP A 291 -19.61 -0.72 -1.60
CA TRP A 291 -19.59 -2.09 -1.14
C TRP A 291 -19.16 -2.19 0.32
N LEU A 292 -18.13 -1.48 0.75
CA LEU A 292 -17.65 -1.47 2.14
C LEU A 292 -18.74 -1.04 3.13
N ILE A 293 -19.57 -0.05 2.77
CA ILE A 293 -20.68 0.42 3.60
C ILE A 293 -21.84 -0.60 3.67
N SER A 294 -21.95 -1.46 2.65
CA SER A 294 -23.06 -2.42 2.53
C SER A 294 -22.84 -3.77 3.24
N VAL A 295 -21.63 -4.04 3.77
CA VAL A 295 -21.23 -5.35 4.33
C VAL A 295 -21.09 -5.38 5.84
#